data_962f46f64a6c4bffb911acb017309eba
#
_entry.id   962f46f64a6c4bffb911acb017309eba
#
_cell.length_a   1.000
_cell.length_b   1.000
_cell.length_c   1.000
_cell.angle_alpha   90.00
_cell.angle_beta   90.00
_cell.angle_gamma   90.00
#
_symmetry.space_group_name_H-M   'P 1'
#
loop_
_entity.id
_entity.type
_entity.pdbx_description
1 polymer ?
#
loop_
_entity_poly.entity_id
_entity_poly.type
_entity_poly.pdbx_seq_one_letter_code
_entity_poly.pdbx_strand_id
1 'polypeptide(L)'
;MPAPTANAATATPKPIRELTICLGHEPNTLYIHDNPNPAAISVLEAIYDGPLDSRNYDYQPVSLQRVPSLAQDDASIISVPVSEGDWVIDAEGNLIELIEGIRVYPAGCQTTSCIITYKKDMNLEMDEMVVNFSFLGDMRWADGAPLTADDSVYAFDLAIASREVTSEYLLERTESYEAADPNSVTWRGLPGYRDNSYMTNFWTPMPYHFWSVFTATELLDADVASRFPLGWGAYVVDEWIPAEGIRLVKNPLYYRADEGLPKLDVINFRFIANQNTAIAALLDGECDLLDPSIPLDGQVALLQQLEEAGQIQFYSTEKMSMESLHIGINPSSHDDGIISGNDRPKLLSDPKTRQALAYCLDRQAVVDTVLHGLATVPDNYIPNEHPLVTADHNLYSFDLNEGTNLLNEIGWKDLDNDPSTPRTALNVTDVPTGTRLELDYLTTTSIQRRQVSEILAGSLQQCGIGVNLHFLAPEEFYAAGPDGLLFGRQFDLAQFAMGTEGNIPHCDWFSTASIPNPANGWRGENISGFSNEAYDKACDQASFSLPDEPLFRENYQDTFVIYAEELPAIPLYPYLRVAASRPDLCGFSLDATVASPLWNIEEFDYGNCAQ
;
A
#
# COMPACT_ATOMS: atom_id res chain seq x y z
N MET A 1 -37.73 64.78 26.51
CA MET A 1 -37.13 64.35 25.21
C MET A 1 -36.52 63.04 25.45
N PRO A 2 -36.89 61.93 24.76
CA PRO A 2 -36.19 60.66 24.88
C PRO A 2 -34.89 60.73 24.06
N ALA A 3 -33.81 60.15 24.62
CA ALA A 3 -32.49 60.05 23.98
C ALA A 3 -32.56 59.16 22.73
N PRO A 4 -31.75 59.42 21.68
CA PRO A 4 -31.74 58.59 20.50
C PRO A 4 -31.12 57.24 20.83
N THR A 5 -31.82 56.15 20.50
CA THR A 5 -31.32 54.79 20.48
C THR A 5 -30.18 54.70 19.49
N ALA A 6 -29.00 54.34 19.98
CA ALA A 6 -27.85 54.03 19.13
C ALA A 6 -28.19 52.82 18.22
N ASN A 7 -28.15 53.02 16.90
CA ASN A 7 -28.20 51.96 15.92
C ASN A 7 -27.03 50.99 16.19
N ALA A 8 -27.34 49.75 16.50
CA ALA A 8 -26.32 48.68 16.45
C ALA A 8 -25.75 48.63 15.04
N ALA A 9 -24.46 48.86 14.93
CA ALA A 9 -23.75 48.68 13.69
C ALA A 9 -23.96 47.22 13.24
N THR A 10 -24.60 47.03 12.11
CA THR A 10 -24.68 45.74 11.42
C THR A 10 -23.22 45.35 11.06
N ALA A 11 -22.71 44.29 11.71
CA ALA A 11 -21.40 43.74 11.34
C ALA A 11 -21.43 43.37 9.84
N THR A 12 -20.47 43.89 9.10
CA THR A 12 -20.28 43.51 7.71
C THR A 12 -20.07 41.98 7.68
N PRO A 13 -20.78 41.21 6.85
CA PRO A 13 -20.57 39.79 6.76
C PRO A 13 -19.08 39.51 6.45
N LYS A 14 -18.47 38.59 7.20
CA LYS A 14 -17.09 38.13 6.91
C LYS A 14 -17.11 37.53 5.51
N PRO A 15 -16.11 37.86 4.63
CA PRO A 15 -16.05 37.24 3.31
C PRO A 15 -15.93 35.73 3.46
N ILE A 16 -16.67 34.97 2.65
CA ILE A 16 -16.60 33.51 2.58
C ILE A 16 -15.19 33.15 2.10
N ARG A 17 -14.54 32.17 2.75
CA ARG A 17 -13.23 31.65 2.40
C ARG A 17 -13.40 30.31 1.71
N GLU A 18 -12.99 30.25 0.45
CA GLU A 18 -13.18 29.08 -0.40
C GLU A 18 -11.84 28.59 -0.93
N LEU A 19 -11.73 27.27 -1.15
CA LEU A 19 -10.60 26.63 -1.83
C LEU A 19 -11.14 25.72 -2.93
N THR A 20 -10.50 25.75 -4.12
CA THR A 20 -10.83 24.86 -5.23
C THR A 20 -9.76 23.81 -5.39
N ILE A 21 -10.11 22.54 -5.20
CA ILE A 21 -9.24 21.37 -5.38
C ILE A 21 -9.63 20.68 -6.68
N CYS A 22 -8.67 20.52 -7.59
CA CYS A 22 -8.91 19.87 -8.87
C CYS A 22 -8.54 18.39 -8.79
N LEU A 23 -9.49 17.51 -9.13
CA LEU A 23 -9.38 16.05 -9.14
C LEU A 23 -9.22 15.54 -10.58
N GLY A 24 -8.48 14.43 -10.77
CA GLY A 24 -8.22 13.84 -12.07
C GLY A 24 -9.45 13.18 -12.72
N HIS A 25 -10.46 12.86 -11.93
CA HIS A 25 -11.71 12.27 -12.41
C HIS A 25 -12.83 12.52 -11.40
N GLU A 26 -14.06 12.29 -11.83
CA GLU A 26 -15.22 12.34 -10.95
C GLU A 26 -15.21 11.14 -9.99
N PRO A 27 -15.54 11.32 -8.69
CA PRO A 27 -15.83 10.21 -7.80
C PRO A 27 -16.90 9.28 -8.39
N ASN A 28 -16.62 7.97 -8.34
CA ASN A 28 -17.63 6.98 -8.77
C ASN A 28 -18.77 6.88 -7.75
N THR A 29 -18.45 7.00 -6.49
CA THR A 29 -19.36 6.95 -5.34
C THR A 29 -18.72 7.62 -4.14
N LEU A 30 -19.50 8.08 -3.16
CA LEU A 30 -19.04 8.46 -1.83
C LEU A 30 -19.52 7.45 -0.75
N TYR A 31 -20.03 6.29 -1.17
CA TYR A 31 -20.33 5.19 -0.28
C TYR A 31 -19.09 4.32 -0.09
N ILE A 32 -18.53 4.28 1.12
CA ILE A 32 -17.23 3.65 1.41
C ILE A 32 -17.22 2.15 1.13
N HIS A 33 -18.38 1.46 1.18
CA HIS A 33 -18.51 0.03 0.90
C HIS A 33 -18.73 -0.29 -0.60
N ASP A 34 -18.63 0.71 -1.51
CA ASP A 34 -18.81 0.54 -2.97
C ASP A 34 -17.53 0.83 -3.75
N ASN A 35 -16.38 0.41 -3.24
CA ASN A 35 -15.07 0.53 -3.88
C ASN A 35 -14.79 1.94 -4.43
N PRO A 36 -14.69 2.97 -3.58
CA PRO A 36 -14.46 4.35 -3.99
C PRO A 36 -13.11 4.50 -4.72
N ASN A 37 -13.13 5.25 -5.82
CA ASN A 37 -11.91 5.56 -6.58
C ASN A 37 -11.04 6.61 -5.84
N PRO A 38 -9.77 6.86 -6.26
CA PRO A 38 -8.88 7.81 -5.58
C PRO A 38 -9.45 9.22 -5.41
N ALA A 39 -10.22 9.73 -6.38
CA ALA A 39 -10.88 11.03 -6.23
C ALA A 39 -12.01 10.99 -5.19
N ALA A 40 -12.73 9.87 -5.07
CA ALA A 40 -13.71 9.68 -4.02
C ALA A 40 -13.06 9.66 -2.63
N ILE A 41 -11.91 8.98 -2.49
CA ILE A 41 -11.15 8.93 -1.22
C ILE A 41 -10.77 10.36 -0.78
N SER A 42 -10.30 11.22 -1.70
CA SER A 42 -9.99 12.62 -1.39
C SER A 42 -11.23 13.41 -0.90
N VAL A 43 -12.41 13.16 -1.47
CA VAL A 43 -13.65 13.83 -1.03
C VAL A 43 -14.16 13.26 0.30
N LEU A 44 -14.06 11.93 0.47
CA LEU A 44 -14.50 11.23 1.68
C LEU A 44 -13.73 11.68 2.93
N GLU A 45 -12.46 12.03 2.79
CA GLU A 45 -11.62 12.56 3.87
C GLU A 45 -12.23 13.82 4.51
N ALA A 46 -12.80 14.70 3.71
CA ALA A 46 -13.46 15.90 4.20
C ALA A 46 -14.78 15.62 4.93
N ILE A 47 -15.43 14.47 4.62
CA ILE A 47 -16.75 14.08 5.12
C ILE A 47 -16.65 13.17 6.34
N TYR A 48 -15.67 12.26 6.35
CA TYR A 48 -15.38 11.33 7.44
C TYR A 48 -13.95 11.55 7.93
N ASP A 49 -13.78 12.01 9.14
CA ASP A 49 -12.48 12.35 9.73
C ASP A 49 -11.98 11.20 10.62
N GLY A 50 -11.02 10.45 10.09
CA GLY A 50 -10.49 9.27 10.78
C GLY A 50 -11.26 7.97 10.47
N PRO A 51 -11.13 6.91 11.29
CA PRO A 51 -10.76 6.88 12.72
C PRO A 51 -9.25 6.98 13.02
N LEU A 52 -8.43 6.53 12.10
CA LEU A 52 -6.97 6.53 12.18
C LEU A 52 -6.39 7.08 10.88
N ASP A 53 -5.32 7.83 10.98
CA ASP A 53 -4.44 8.16 9.86
C ASP A 53 -3.19 7.29 9.90
N SER A 54 -2.71 6.89 8.73
CA SER A 54 -1.36 6.38 8.59
C SER A 54 -0.43 7.52 8.17
N ARG A 55 0.59 7.84 8.98
CA ARG A 55 1.55 8.91 8.67
C ARG A 55 2.95 8.50 9.09
N ASN A 56 3.92 8.72 8.21
CA ASN A 56 5.31 8.35 8.46
C ASN A 56 5.45 6.87 8.90
N TYR A 57 4.72 5.97 8.24
CA TYR A 57 4.69 4.54 8.51
C TYR A 57 4.17 4.15 9.91
N ASP A 58 3.39 5.02 10.55
CA ASP A 58 2.79 4.78 11.86
C ASP A 58 1.33 5.24 11.89
N TYR A 59 0.51 4.62 12.74
CA TYR A 59 -0.89 4.99 12.89
C TYR A 59 -1.05 6.09 13.92
N GLN A 60 -1.87 7.09 13.57
CA GLN A 60 -2.22 8.22 14.43
C GLN A 60 -3.72 8.20 14.72
N PRO A 61 -4.14 8.37 15.97
CA PRO A 61 -5.56 8.44 16.31
C PRO A 61 -6.14 9.79 15.84
N VAL A 62 -7.30 9.76 15.21
CA VAL A 62 -8.06 10.94 14.75
C VAL A 62 -9.38 11.04 15.52
N SER A 63 -10.33 10.16 15.26
CA SER A 63 -11.60 10.09 16.01
C SER A 63 -11.59 9.04 17.13
N LEU A 64 -10.52 8.24 17.26
CA LEU A 64 -10.27 7.38 18.42
C LEU A 64 -9.48 8.11 19.50
N GLN A 65 -9.65 7.71 20.76
CA GLN A 65 -8.90 8.26 21.89
C GLN A 65 -7.40 7.96 21.79
N ARG A 66 -7.04 6.80 21.20
CA ARG A 66 -5.67 6.34 20.91
C ARG A 66 -5.68 5.17 19.93
N VAL A 67 -4.52 4.85 19.38
CA VAL A 67 -4.30 3.61 18.63
C VAL A 67 -4.32 2.45 19.63
N PRO A 68 -5.15 1.41 19.45
CA PRO A 68 -5.17 0.26 20.35
C PRO A 68 -3.83 -0.49 20.34
N SER A 69 -3.37 -0.91 21.53
CA SER A 69 -2.13 -1.69 21.65
C SER A 69 -2.19 -2.71 22.80
N LEU A 70 -1.39 -3.77 22.67
CA LEU A 70 -1.18 -4.76 23.75
C LEU A 70 -0.51 -4.11 24.96
N ALA A 71 0.38 -3.14 24.73
CA ALA A 71 1.12 -2.47 25.78
C ALA A 71 0.25 -1.58 26.69
N GLN A 72 -0.93 -1.16 26.20
CA GLN A 72 -1.87 -0.29 26.92
C GLN A 72 -3.17 -1.00 27.33
N ASP A 73 -3.21 -2.32 27.22
CA ASP A 73 -4.35 -3.18 27.54
C ASP A 73 -5.63 -2.89 26.71
N ASP A 74 -5.52 -2.17 25.58
CA ASP A 74 -6.62 -2.01 24.62
C ASP A 74 -6.76 -3.26 23.73
N ALA A 75 -5.66 -3.97 23.51
CA ALA A 75 -5.65 -5.27 22.88
C ALA A 75 -5.19 -6.33 23.89
N SER A 76 -5.66 -7.55 23.73
CA SER A 76 -5.27 -8.68 24.58
C SER A 76 -5.37 -9.99 23.80
N ILE A 77 -4.60 -10.97 24.24
CA ILE A 77 -4.69 -12.34 23.75
C ILE A 77 -5.20 -13.19 24.90
N ILE A 78 -6.33 -13.85 24.69
CA ILE A 78 -6.95 -14.73 25.67
C ILE A 78 -6.91 -16.18 25.21
N SER A 79 -6.79 -17.10 26.16
CA SER A 79 -6.88 -18.53 25.86
C SER A 79 -8.33 -18.98 25.86
N VAL A 80 -8.78 -19.59 24.76
CA VAL A 80 -10.15 -20.10 24.60
C VAL A 80 -10.15 -21.61 24.29
N PRO A 81 -11.06 -22.39 24.87
CA PRO A 81 -11.19 -23.81 24.54
C PRO A 81 -11.81 -23.97 23.15
N VAL A 82 -11.24 -24.84 22.33
CA VAL A 82 -11.76 -25.20 21.01
C VAL A 82 -11.99 -26.70 20.89
N SER A 83 -12.99 -27.08 20.09
CA SER A 83 -13.48 -28.44 19.92
C SER A 83 -13.62 -28.82 18.46
N GLU A 84 -13.72 -30.10 18.16
CA GLU A 84 -14.02 -30.60 16.81
C GLU A 84 -15.30 -29.94 16.27
N GLY A 85 -15.20 -29.32 15.09
CA GLY A 85 -16.30 -28.59 14.43
C GLY A 85 -16.25 -27.07 14.59
N ASP A 86 -15.40 -26.52 15.46
CA ASP A 86 -15.23 -25.07 15.59
C ASP A 86 -14.42 -24.50 14.42
N TRP A 87 -14.76 -23.29 13.99
CA TRP A 87 -13.98 -22.57 13.01
C TRP A 87 -12.73 -21.97 13.68
N VAL A 88 -11.57 -22.23 13.10
CA VAL A 88 -10.27 -21.77 13.60
C VAL A 88 -9.37 -21.35 12.45
N ILE A 89 -8.29 -20.65 12.76
CA ILE A 89 -7.19 -20.42 11.83
C ILE A 89 -6.12 -21.48 12.09
N ASP A 90 -5.78 -22.26 11.04
CA ASP A 90 -4.77 -23.31 11.13
C ASP A 90 -3.33 -22.76 11.17
N ALA A 91 -2.35 -23.63 11.28
CA ALA A 91 -0.95 -23.23 11.33
C ALA A 91 -0.42 -22.65 10.00
N GLU A 92 -1.13 -22.82 8.93
CA GLU A 92 -0.86 -22.30 7.59
C GLU A 92 -1.63 -21.00 7.28
N GLY A 93 -2.41 -20.47 8.26
CA GLY A 93 -3.20 -19.24 8.13
C GLY A 93 -4.56 -19.41 7.42
N ASN A 94 -5.00 -20.64 7.18
CA ASN A 94 -6.27 -20.91 6.51
C ASN A 94 -7.42 -20.93 7.51
N LEU A 95 -8.56 -20.36 7.10
CA LEU A 95 -9.83 -20.56 7.79
C LEU A 95 -10.33 -21.99 7.56
N ILE A 96 -10.50 -22.76 8.62
CA ILE A 96 -10.87 -24.19 8.55
C ILE A 96 -11.75 -24.62 9.72
N GLU A 97 -12.63 -25.59 9.50
CA GLU A 97 -13.30 -26.32 10.56
C GLU A 97 -12.30 -27.27 11.23
N LEU A 98 -12.16 -27.20 12.55
CA LEU A 98 -11.22 -28.03 13.31
C LEU A 98 -11.61 -29.49 13.27
N ILE A 99 -10.79 -30.30 12.62
CA ILE A 99 -10.95 -31.76 12.55
C ILE A 99 -9.64 -32.48 12.87
N GLU A 100 -9.68 -33.77 13.17
CA GLU A 100 -8.48 -34.55 13.44
C GLU A 100 -7.46 -34.48 12.30
N GLY A 101 -6.20 -34.18 12.63
CA GLY A 101 -5.10 -34.05 11.67
C GLY A 101 -4.74 -32.61 11.31
N ILE A 102 -5.57 -31.62 11.64
CA ILE A 102 -5.26 -30.22 11.41
C ILE A 102 -4.12 -29.77 12.31
N ARG A 103 -3.21 -28.98 11.76
CA ARG A 103 -2.10 -28.35 12.47
C ARG A 103 -2.54 -26.99 12.99
N VAL A 104 -2.30 -26.72 14.26
CA VAL A 104 -2.74 -25.46 14.91
C VAL A 104 -1.69 -24.96 15.89
N TYR A 105 -1.76 -23.68 16.22
CA TYR A 105 -1.03 -23.05 17.31
C TYR A 105 -1.84 -23.19 18.61
N PRO A 106 -1.34 -23.94 19.62
CA PRO A 106 -1.99 -23.96 20.94
C PRO A 106 -1.81 -22.63 21.66
N ALA A 107 -2.66 -22.34 22.64
CA ALA A 107 -2.61 -21.11 23.41
C ALA A 107 -1.21 -20.88 24.02
N GLY A 108 -0.77 -19.60 23.97
CA GLY A 108 0.56 -19.16 24.43
C GLY A 108 1.72 -19.54 23.51
N CYS A 109 1.45 -20.08 22.35
CA CYS A 109 2.45 -20.38 21.33
C CYS A 109 2.88 -19.06 20.63
N GLN A 110 4.16 -18.76 20.64
CA GLN A 110 4.72 -17.54 20.01
C GLN A 110 5.69 -17.82 18.85
N THR A 111 5.88 -19.09 18.50
CA THR A 111 6.81 -19.48 17.44
C THR A 111 6.28 -20.67 16.66
N THR A 112 6.72 -20.81 15.41
CA THR A 112 6.34 -21.95 14.54
C THR A 112 6.76 -23.32 15.09
N SER A 113 7.67 -23.36 16.08
CA SER A 113 8.17 -24.59 16.68
C SER A 113 7.20 -25.28 17.64
N CYS A 114 6.16 -24.60 18.12
CA CYS A 114 5.18 -25.14 19.05
C CYS A 114 3.87 -25.62 18.38
N ILE A 115 3.80 -25.66 17.07
CA ILE A 115 2.66 -26.18 16.31
C ILE A 115 2.38 -27.63 16.71
N ILE A 116 1.11 -27.95 16.94
CA ILE A 116 0.64 -29.30 17.23
C ILE A 116 -0.36 -29.77 16.18
N THR A 117 -0.53 -31.10 16.09
CA THR A 117 -1.58 -31.70 15.27
C THR A 117 -2.77 -32.05 16.17
N TYR A 118 -3.94 -31.50 15.87
CA TYR A 118 -5.17 -31.78 16.61
C TYR A 118 -5.53 -33.24 16.51
N LYS A 119 -5.93 -33.82 17.65
CA LYS A 119 -6.45 -35.19 17.75
C LYS A 119 -7.83 -35.15 18.40
N LYS A 120 -8.71 -36.01 17.93
CA LYS A 120 -10.05 -36.15 18.50
C LYS A 120 -9.99 -36.35 20.01
N ASP A 121 -10.91 -35.72 20.73
CA ASP A 121 -11.00 -35.75 22.20
C ASP A 121 -9.80 -35.10 22.94
N MET A 122 -8.93 -34.38 22.24
CA MET A 122 -7.88 -33.59 22.84
C MET A 122 -8.46 -32.31 23.46
N ASN A 123 -8.12 -32.02 24.71
CA ASN A 123 -8.38 -30.68 25.26
C ASN A 123 -7.41 -29.70 24.61
N LEU A 124 -7.91 -28.84 23.76
CA LEU A 124 -7.15 -27.82 23.07
C LEU A 124 -7.65 -26.44 23.49
N GLU A 125 -6.72 -25.58 23.85
CA GLU A 125 -6.94 -24.15 23.98
C GLU A 125 -6.12 -23.47 22.88
N MET A 126 -6.68 -22.42 22.26
CA MET A 126 -6.02 -21.59 21.26
C MET A 126 -6.10 -20.13 21.69
N ASP A 127 -5.17 -19.32 21.18
CA ASP A 127 -5.19 -17.89 21.40
C ASP A 127 -6.29 -17.23 20.56
N GLU A 128 -7.06 -16.36 21.20
CA GLU A 128 -8.04 -15.46 20.59
C GLU A 128 -7.61 -14.03 20.84
N MET A 129 -7.57 -13.21 19.78
CA MET A 129 -7.22 -11.80 19.87
C MET A 129 -8.47 -10.96 20.11
N VAL A 130 -8.41 -10.06 21.10
CA VAL A 130 -9.50 -9.14 21.47
C VAL A 130 -8.97 -7.72 21.42
N VAL A 131 -9.64 -6.82 20.70
CA VAL A 131 -9.25 -5.41 20.57
C VAL A 131 -10.42 -4.50 20.89
N ASN A 132 -10.18 -3.49 21.73
CA ASN A 132 -11.15 -2.48 22.11
C ASN A 132 -10.79 -1.15 21.45
N PHE A 133 -11.74 -0.57 20.74
CA PHE A 133 -11.64 0.74 20.11
C PHE A 133 -12.54 1.72 20.85
N SER A 134 -11.98 2.81 21.34
CA SER A 134 -12.73 3.84 22.07
C SER A 134 -12.74 5.15 21.29
N PHE A 135 -13.94 5.66 21.00
CA PHE A 135 -14.14 6.95 20.33
C PHE A 135 -13.82 8.13 21.23
N LEU A 136 -13.54 9.27 20.63
CA LEU A 136 -13.60 10.55 21.31
C LEU A 136 -15.03 10.79 21.82
N GLY A 137 -15.17 11.37 23.01
CA GLY A 137 -16.48 11.67 23.58
C GLY A 137 -17.20 12.80 22.83
N ASP A 138 -18.53 12.78 22.89
CA ASP A 138 -19.40 13.85 22.38
C ASP A 138 -19.36 14.09 20.84
N MET A 139 -18.87 13.13 20.06
CA MET A 139 -18.93 13.21 18.60
C MET A 139 -20.36 13.16 18.08
N ARG A 140 -20.60 13.88 16.99
CA ARG A 140 -21.93 14.00 16.38
C ARG A 140 -21.86 13.91 14.88
N TRP A 141 -22.89 13.31 14.31
CA TRP A 141 -23.21 13.45 12.89
C TRP A 141 -23.54 14.89 12.54
N ALA A 142 -23.39 15.28 11.29
CA ALA A 142 -23.64 16.64 10.83
C ALA A 142 -25.12 17.07 10.96
N ASP A 143 -26.06 16.15 11.16
CA ASP A 143 -27.48 16.44 11.49
C ASP A 143 -27.74 16.63 13.00
N GLY A 144 -26.70 16.43 13.84
CA GLY A 144 -26.74 16.59 15.29
C GLY A 144 -27.04 15.32 16.08
N ALA A 145 -27.32 14.19 15.43
CA ALA A 145 -27.44 12.91 16.12
C ALA A 145 -26.08 12.53 16.76
N PRO A 146 -26.06 11.89 17.94
CA PRO A 146 -24.82 11.41 18.54
C PRO A 146 -24.21 10.30 17.66
N LEU A 147 -22.90 10.33 17.48
CA LEU A 147 -22.16 9.21 16.90
C LEU A 147 -21.86 8.21 18.02
N THR A 148 -22.21 6.95 17.80
CA THR A 148 -22.11 5.90 18.82
C THR A 148 -21.47 4.63 18.28
N ALA A 149 -21.13 3.71 19.18
CA ALA A 149 -20.61 2.40 18.84
C ALA A 149 -21.58 1.57 17.96
N ASP A 150 -22.90 1.77 18.13
CA ASP A 150 -23.92 1.10 17.30
C ASP A 150 -23.79 1.49 15.82
N ASP A 151 -23.30 2.69 15.50
CA ASP A 151 -23.07 3.14 14.12
C ASP A 151 -21.89 2.38 13.47
N SER A 152 -20.87 2.02 14.25
CA SER A 152 -19.75 1.20 13.80
C SER A 152 -20.14 -0.27 13.66
N VAL A 153 -20.95 -0.82 14.60
CA VAL A 153 -21.49 -2.17 14.48
C VAL A 153 -22.40 -2.28 13.24
N TYR A 154 -23.18 -1.24 12.96
CA TYR A 154 -24.00 -1.19 11.75
C TYR A 154 -23.16 -1.20 10.47
N ALA A 155 -22.00 -0.52 10.46
CA ALA A 155 -21.05 -0.58 9.34
C ALA A 155 -20.53 -1.99 9.10
N PHE A 156 -20.21 -2.73 10.18
CA PHE A 156 -19.83 -4.14 10.12
C PHE A 156 -20.94 -5.01 9.54
N ASP A 157 -22.19 -4.82 9.99
CA ASP A 157 -23.36 -5.54 9.46
C ASP A 157 -23.57 -5.26 7.97
N LEU A 158 -23.34 -4.01 7.52
CA LEU A 158 -23.40 -3.64 6.10
C LEU A 158 -22.29 -4.34 5.30
N ALA A 159 -21.07 -4.40 5.82
CA ALA A 159 -19.94 -5.08 5.17
C ALA A 159 -20.22 -6.58 4.98
N ILE A 160 -20.77 -7.25 6.00
CA ILE A 160 -21.23 -8.66 5.90
C ILE A 160 -22.33 -8.81 4.84
N ALA A 161 -23.34 -7.93 4.86
CA ALA A 161 -24.51 -8.04 3.98
C ALA A 161 -24.16 -7.75 2.51
N SER A 162 -23.21 -6.87 2.24
CA SER A 162 -22.73 -6.53 0.88
C SER A 162 -21.71 -7.53 0.35
N ARG A 163 -21.15 -8.40 1.20
CA ARG A 163 -19.98 -9.24 0.88
C ARG A 163 -18.86 -8.42 0.26
N GLU A 164 -18.48 -7.37 0.94
CA GLU A 164 -17.44 -6.45 0.50
C GLU A 164 -16.13 -7.18 0.25
N VAL A 165 -15.67 -7.18 -1.00
CA VAL A 165 -14.49 -7.95 -1.43
C VAL A 165 -13.21 -7.46 -0.75
N THR A 166 -13.11 -6.16 -0.46
CA THR A 166 -11.92 -5.56 0.16
C THR A 166 -11.75 -5.94 1.63
N SER A 167 -12.84 -6.24 2.34
CA SER A 167 -12.82 -6.67 3.74
C SER A 167 -13.13 -8.15 3.96
N GLU A 168 -13.37 -8.93 2.89
CA GLU A 168 -13.76 -10.36 2.99
C GLU A 168 -12.78 -11.17 3.86
N TYR A 169 -11.48 -10.95 3.69
CA TYR A 169 -10.44 -11.63 4.46
C TYR A 169 -10.58 -11.40 5.97
N LEU A 170 -10.82 -10.15 6.40
CA LEU A 170 -10.99 -9.81 7.81
C LEU A 170 -12.36 -10.26 8.34
N LEU A 171 -13.43 -10.09 7.54
CA LEU A 171 -14.79 -10.51 7.91
C LEU A 171 -14.84 -12.02 8.21
N GLU A 172 -14.22 -12.85 7.38
CA GLU A 172 -14.17 -14.30 7.58
C GLU A 172 -13.35 -14.72 8.81
N ARG A 173 -12.46 -13.86 9.32
CA ARG A 173 -11.61 -14.09 10.50
C ARG A 173 -12.10 -13.39 11.75
N THR A 174 -13.22 -12.71 11.66
CA THR A 174 -13.86 -12.03 12.79
C THR A 174 -14.88 -12.97 13.44
N GLU A 175 -14.69 -13.27 14.71
CA GLU A 175 -15.66 -14.03 15.50
C GLU A 175 -16.84 -13.15 15.89
N SER A 176 -16.55 -11.93 16.40
CA SER A 176 -17.58 -10.96 16.75
C SER A 176 -17.06 -9.52 16.68
N TYR A 177 -18.00 -8.58 16.46
CA TYR A 177 -17.77 -7.14 16.52
C TYR A 177 -18.98 -6.50 17.20
N GLU A 178 -18.80 -6.03 18.42
CA GLU A 178 -19.92 -5.65 19.29
C GLU A 178 -19.66 -4.33 20.01
N ALA A 179 -20.71 -3.54 20.23
CA ALA A 179 -20.66 -2.37 21.10
C ALA A 179 -20.45 -2.82 22.56
N ALA A 180 -19.34 -2.40 23.16
CA ALA A 180 -19.07 -2.63 24.58
C ALA A 180 -19.78 -1.60 25.48
N ASP A 181 -19.85 -0.38 25.01
CA ASP A 181 -20.61 0.75 25.58
C ASP A 181 -20.90 1.78 24.45
N PRO A 182 -21.63 2.88 24.70
CA PRO A 182 -21.98 3.83 23.65
C PRO A 182 -20.79 4.45 22.88
N ASN A 183 -19.59 4.41 23.43
CA ASN A 183 -18.39 5.02 22.84
C ASN A 183 -17.27 4.03 22.58
N SER A 184 -17.50 2.72 22.70
CA SER A 184 -16.49 1.71 22.43
C SER A 184 -17.04 0.45 21.77
N VAL A 185 -16.25 -0.13 20.88
CA VAL A 185 -16.51 -1.42 20.24
C VAL A 185 -15.40 -2.40 20.57
N THR A 186 -15.77 -3.68 20.64
CA THR A 186 -14.82 -4.78 20.82
C THR A 186 -14.84 -5.66 19.58
N TRP A 187 -13.68 -5.84 18.97
CA TRP A 187 -13.44 -6.83 17.93
C TRP A 187 -12.82 -8.09 18.53
N ARG A 188 -13.27 -9.25 18.09
CA ARG A 188 -12.69 -10.55 18.41
C ARG A 188 -12.36 -11.30 17.14
N GLY A 189 -11.11 -11.76 17.04
CA GLY A 189 -10.68 -12.64 15.96
C GLY A 189 -11.02 -14.10 16.26
N LEU A 190 -11.14 -14.92 15.22
CA LEU A 190 -11.28 -16.37 15.39
C LEU A 190 -10.06 -16.96 16.13
N PRO A 191 -10.26 -18.05 16.90
CA PRO A 191 -9.17 -18.74 17.57
C PRO A 191 -8.04 -19.11 16.59
N GLY A 192 -6.79 -18.76 16.94
CA GLY A 192 -5.61 -18.93 16.10
C GLY A 192 -5.30 -17.77 15.16
N TYR A 193 -6.21 -16.80 14.99
CA TYR A 193 -5.93 -15.59 14.20
C TYR A 193 -5.14 -14.56 15.01
N ARG A 194 -3.89 -14.34 14.60
CA ARG A 194 -3.02 -13.30 15.15
C ARG A 194 -2.79 -12.27 14.06
N ASP A 195 -3.47 -11.15 14.14
CA ASP A 195 -3.40 -10.08 13.15
C ASP A 195 -2.35 -9.04 13.56
N ASN A 196 -1.29 -8.90 12.78
CA ASN A 196 -0.28 -7.88 13.02
C ASN A 196 -0.73 -6.46 12.66
N SER A 197 -1.90 -6.33 12.03
CA SER A 197 -2.58 -5.06 11.74
C SER A 197 -3.81 -4.82 12.63
N TYR A 198 -3.93 -5.51 13.75
CA TYR A 198 -5.12 -5.51 14.62
C TYR A 198 -5.64 -4.12 15.02
N MET A 199 -4.76 -3.10 15.03
CA MET A 199 -5.14 -1.72 15.35
C MET A 199 -6.05 -1.10 14.29
N THR A 200 -6.17 -1.71 13.12
CA THR A 200 -7.05 -1.26 12.02
C THR A 200 -8.34 -2.08 11.89
N ASN A 201 -8.57 -3.08 12.75
CA ASN A 201 -9.76 -3.95 12.71
C ASN A 201 -11.00 -3.24 13.26
N PHE A 202 -11.31 -2.12 12.63
CA PHE A 202 -12.35 -1.18 13.01
C PHE A 202 -13.17 -0.79 11.79
N TRP A 203 -14.50 -0.87 11.89
CA TRP A 203 -15.40 -0.44 10.83
C TRP A 203 -15.81 1.01 11.05
N THR A 204 -15.46 1.87 10.08
CA THR A 204 -15.82 3.30 10.07
C THR A 204 -17.33 3.46 10.27
N PRO A 205 -17.79 4.21 11.29
CA PRO A 205 -19.21 4.34 11.60
C PRO A 205 -20.07 4.78 10.41
N MET A 206 -21.26 4.19 10.27
CA MET A 206 -22.28 4.59 9.29
C MET A 206 -23.56 5.00 10.01
N PRO A 207 -24.30 5.98 9.52
CA PRO A 207 -25.41 6.62 10.27
C PRO A 207 -26.62 5.69 10.40
N TYR A 208 -26.59 4.78 11.39
CA TYR A 208 -27.65 3.81 11.67
C TYR A 208 -29.02 4.46 11.76
N HIS A 209 -29.12 5.57 12.49
CA HIS A 209 -30.37 6.31 12.69
C HIS A 209 -31.02 6.79 11.39
N PHE A 210 -30.22 6.96 10.32
CA PHE A 210 -30.69 7.45 9.03
C PHE A 210 -30.76 6.36 7.96
N TRP A 211 -29.78 5.43 7.94
CA TRP A 211 -29.66 4.43 6.87
C TRP A 211 -30.33 3.09 7.20
N SER A 212 -30.71 2.81 8.44
CA SER A 212 -31.31 1.51 8.83
C SER A 212 -32.64 1.17 8.13
N VAL A 213 -33.24 2.12 7.42
CA VAL A 213 -34.44 1.91 6.61
C VAL A 213 -34.14 1.32 5.23
N PHE A 214 -32.88 1.30 4.82
CA PHE A 214 -32.39 0.75 3.56
C PHE A 214 -31.74 -0.62 3.78
N THR A 215 -31.80 -1.47 2.78
CA THR A 215 -30.94 -2.66 2.71
C THR A 215 -29.55 -2.28 2.21
N ALA A 216 -28.51 -3.11 2.45
CA ALA A 216 -27.17 -2.89 1.95
C ALA A 216 -27.12 -2.71 0.41
N THR A 217 -27.95 -3.48 -0.33
CA THR A 217 -28.04 -3.36 -1.79
C THR A 217 -28.69 -2.05 -2.23
N GLU A 218 -29.70 -1.56 -1.51
CA GLU A 218 -30.34 -0.27 -1.84
C GLU A 218 -29.41 0.92 -1.59
N LEU A 219 -28.51 0.81 -0.61
CA LEU A 219 -27.53 1.87 -0.31
C LEU A 219 -26.53 2.09 -1.45
N LEU A 220 -26.21 1.08 -2.26
CA LEU A 220 -25.31 1.21 -3.41
C LEU A 220 -25.81 2.26 -4.42
N ASP A 221 -27.13 2.32 -4.61
CA ASP A 221 -27.76 3.25 -5.58
C ASP A 221 -28.42 4.45 -4.92
N ALA A 222 -28.50 4.51 -3.58
CA ALA A 222 -29.16 5.58 -2.85
C ALA A 222 -28.31 6.85 -2.81
N ASP A 223 -28.84 7.97 -3.30
CA ASP A 223 -28.14 9.27 -3.27
C ASP A 223 -27.68 9.67 -1.86
N VAL A 224 -28.39 9.25 -0.82
CA VAL A 224 -28.04 9.52 0.59
C VAL A 224 -26.78 8.78 1.07
N ALA A 225 -26.30 7.79 0.34
CA ALA A 225 -25.06 7.09 0.60
C ALA A 225 -24.02 7.39 -0.49
N SER A 226 -24.41 7.29 -1.77
CA SER A 226 -23.48 7.34 -2.89
C SER A 226 -23.06 8.77 -3.29
N ARG A 227 -23.88 9.81 -2.99
CA ARG A 227 -23.63 11.20 -3.42
C ARG A 227 -23.68 12.23 -2.30
N PHE A 228 -24.56 12.05 -1.32
CA PHE A 228 -24.77 12.97 -0.21
C PHE A 228 -24.69 12.23 1.13
N PRO A 229 -23.59 11.51 1.41
CA PRO A 229 -23.48 10.78 2.67
C PRO A 229 -23.48 11.74 3.85
N LEU A 230 -24.15 11.30 4.93
CA LEU A 230 -24.09 11.99 6.21
C LEU A 230 -22.78 11.59 6.90
N GLY A 231 -21.92 12.57 7.18
CA GLY A 231 -20.65 12.37 7.85
C GLY A 231 -20.56 13.13 9.18
N TRP A 232 -19.42 13.01 9.84
CA TRP A 232 -19.05 13.76 11.07
C TRP A 232 -17.80 14.62 10.87
N GLY A 233 -17.20 14.57 9.68
CA GLY A 233 -15.97 15.30 9.35
C GLY A 233 -16.14 16.80 9.28
N ALA A 234 -15.09 17.46 8.83
CA ALA A 234 -14.98 18.90 8.78
C ALA A 234 -15.97 19.58 7.83
N TYR A 235 -16.43 18.84 6.80
CA TYR A 235 -17.32 19.35 5.76
C TYR A 235 -18.49 18.40 5.47
N VAL A 236 -19.53 18.96 4.83
CA VAL A 236 -20.70 18.23 4.34
C VAL A 236 -20.92 18.55 2.87
N VAL A 237 -21.46 17.59 2.11
CA VAL A 237 -21.82 17.79 0.70
C VAL A 237 -23.02 18.71 0.62
N ASP A 238 -22.84 19.85 -0.07
CA ASP A 238 -23.91 20.83 -0.35
C ASP A 238 -24.52 20.59 -1.74
N GLU A 239 -23.64 20.35 -2.73
CA GLU A 239 -24.05 20.15 -4.12
C GLU A 239 -23.08 19.22 -4.84
N TRP A 240 -23.61 18.38 -5.72
CA TRP A 240 -22.82 17.60 -6.68
C TRP A 240 -23.42 17.76 -8.08
N ILE A 241 -22.68 18.41 -8.99
CA ILE A 241 -23.02 18.58 -10.39
C ILE A 241 -22.21 17.57 -11.20
N PRO A 242 -22.85 16.52 -11.77
CA PRO A 242 -22.15 15.50 -12.53
C PRO A 242 -21.28 16.08 -13.66
N ALA A 243 -20.08 15.55 -13.81
CA ALA A 243 -19.06 15.99 -14.76
C ALA A 243 -18.50 17.41 -14.55
N GLU A 244 -18.96 18.16 -13.53
CA GLU A 244 -18.50 19.51 -13.24
C GLU A 244 -17.74 19.56 -11.91
N GLY A 245 -18.37 19.17 -10.79
CA GLY A 245 -17.73 19.26 -9.48
C GLY A 245 -18.64 18.95 -8.31
N ILE A 246 -18.04 18.99 -7.12
CA ILE A 246 -18.71 18.82 -5.82
C ILE A 246 -18.40 20.04 -4.97
N ARG A 247 -19.41 20.59 -4.33
CA ARG A 247 -19.29 21.67 -3.35
C ARG A 247 -19.53 21.13 -1.96
N LEU A 248 -18.58 21.34 -1.08
CA LEU A 248 -18.71 21.05 0.35
C LEU A 248 -18.77 22.36 1.13
N VAL A 249 -19.55 22.37 2.21
CA VAL A 249 -19.63 23.47 3.15
C VAL A 249 -19.21 23.03 4.54
N LYS A 250 -18.67 23.95 5.31
CA LYS A 250 -18.22 23.74 6.69
C LYS A 250 -19.31 23.07 7.54
N ASN A 251 -18.94 21.98 8.24
CA ASN A 251 -19.80 21.34 9.23
C ASN A 251 -19.76 22.13 10.55
N PRO A 252 -20.87 22.80 10.97
CA PRO A 252 -20.88 23.56 12.21
C PRO A 252 -20.83 22.69 13.48
N LEU A 253 -21.04 21.38 13.33
CA LEU A 253 -21.04 20.40 14.42
C LEU A 253 -19.77 19.54 14.45
N TYR A 254 -18.76 19.92 13.64
CA TYR A 254 -17.46 19.26 13.64
C TYR A 254 -16.86 19.24 15.05
N TYR A 255 -16.35 18.11 15.50
CA TYR A 255 -15.90 17.93 16.89
C TYR A 255 -14.74 18.85 17.29
N ARG A 256 -13.96 19.37 16.31
CA ARG A 256 -12.89 20.36 16.53
C ARG A 256 -13.33 21.80 16.22
N ALA A 257 -14.64 22.08 16.11
CA ALA A 257 -15.13 23.42 15.80
C ALA A 257 -14.73 24.47 16.85
N ASP A 258 -14.61 24.09 18.13
CA ASP A 258 -14.15 24.95 19.22
C ASP A 258 -12.67 25.36 19.08
N GLU A 259 -11.87 24.62 18.31
CA GLU A 259 -10.49 24.98 17.92
C GLU A 259 -10.44 25.99 16.77
N GLY A 260 -11.59 26.34 16.21
CA GLY A 260 -11.72 27.22 15.05
C GLY A 260 -11.60 26.49 13.70
N LEU A 261 -11.70 25.16 13.70
CA LEU A 261 -11.64 24.32 12.51
C LEU A 261 -13.05 23.98 11.99
N PRO A 262 -13.15 23.67 10.68
CA PRO A 262 -12.15 23.93 9.66
C PRO A 262 -11.93 25.43 9.42
N LYS A 263 -10.76 25.80 8.89
CA LYS A 263 -10.41 27.22 8.66
C LYS A 263 -11.14 27.84 7.46
N LEU A 264 -11.44 27.02 6.45
CA LEU A 264 -12.15 27.44 5.23
C LEU A 264 -13.65 27.17 5.37
N ASP A 265 -14.47 28.01 4.73
CA ASP A 265 -15.93 27.89 4.80
C ASP A 265 -16.49 26.94 3.73
N VAL A 266 -15.79 26.82 2.58
CA VAL A 266 -16.21 26.04 1.40
C VAL A 266 -15.01 25.37 0.76
N ILE A 267 -15.19 24.12 0.37
CA ILE A 267 -14.28 23.39 -0.53
C ILE A 267 -15.04 23.07 -1.82
N ASN A 268 -14.47 23.47 -2.95
CA ASN A 268 -14.99 23.12 -4.27
C ASN A 268 -14.07 22.08 -4.92
N PHE A 269 -14.56 20.90 -5.22
CA PHE A 269 -13.88 19.92 -6.04
C PHE A 269 -14.29 20.11 -7.50
N ARG A 270 -13.30 20.17 -8.41
CA ARG A 270 -13.50 20.29 -9.85
C ARG A 270 -12.83 19.15 -10.58
N PHE A 271 -13.48 18.58 -11.61
CA PHE A 271 -12.96 17.41 -12.32
C PHE A 271 -12.20 17.82 -13.58
N ILE A 272 -10.88 17.53 -13.63
CA ILE A 272 -10.00 17.84 -14.76
C ILE A 272 -9.10 16.65 -15.05
N ALA A 273 -9.46 15.82 -16.02
CA ALA A 273 -8.73 14.60 -16.35
C ALA A 273 -7.38 14.84 -17.07
N ASN A 274 -7.23 15.95 -17.78
CA ASN A 274 -6.01 16.21 -18.52
C ASN A 274 -5.02 17.04 -17.70
N GLN A 275 -3.83 16.49 -17.45
CA GLN A 275 -2.77 17.11 -16.64
C GLN A 275 -2.36 18.51 -17.12
N ASN A 276 -2.25 18.75 -18.45
CA ASN A 276 -1.86 20.05 -18.96
C ASN A 276 -2.95 21.11 -18.73
N THR A 277 -4.23 20.68 -18.86
CA THR A 277 -5.38 21.54 -18.57
C THR A 277 -5.43 21.85 -17.07
N ALA A 278 -5.13 20.89 -16.21
CA ALA A 278 -5.09 21.09 -14.75
C ALA A 278 -3.99 22.07 -14.34
N ILE A 279 -2.78 21.94 -14.89
CA ILE A 279 -1.69 22.89 -14.64
C ILE A 279 -2.05 24.30 -15.13
N ALA A 280 -2.67 24.43 -16.31
CA ALA A 280 -3.13 25.73 -16.80
C ALA A 280 -4.20 26.33 -15.86
N ALA A 281 -5.16 25.52 -15.40
CA ALA A 281 -6.21 25.95 -14.44
C ALA A 281 -5.61 26.40 -13.10
N LEU A 282 -4.54 25.76 -12.62
CA LEU A 282 -3.80 26.21 -11.43
C LEU A 282 -3.14 27.58 -11.66
N LEU A 283 -2.48 27.77 -12.79
CA LEU A 283 -1.83 29.05 -13.14
C LEU A 283 -2.82 30.19 -13.36
N ASP A 284 -4.00 29.89 -13.88
CA ASP A 284 -5.09 30.87 -14.10
C ASP A 284 -5.92 31.13 -12.83
N GLY A 285 -5.66 30.42 -11.73
CA GLY A 285 -6.36 30.55 -10.45
C GLY A 285 -7.76 29.93 -10.46
N GLU A 286 -8.04 29.02 -11.39
CA GLU A 286 -9.27 28.22 -11.42
C GLU A 286 -9.20 26.98 -10.50
N CYS A 287 -7.97 26.54 -10.19
CA CYS A 287 -7.63 25.55 -9.17
C CYS A 287 -6.67 26.19 -8.17
N ASP A 288 -6.82 25.88 -6.90
CA ASP A 288 -5.90 26.25 -5.82
C ASP A 288 -4.94 25.11 -5.46
N LEU A 289 -5.39 23.86 -5.65
CA LEU A 289 -4.61 22.63 -5.42
C LEU A 289 -4.95 21.61 -6.52
N LEU A 290 -3.91 20.99 -7.06
CA LEU A 290 -4.02 19.81 -7.93
C LEU A 290 -3.79 18.55 -7.08
N ASP A 291 -4.84 17.73 -6.96
CA ASP A 291 -4.83 16.49 -6.21
C ASP A 291 -3.98 15.41 -6.94
N PRO A 292 -3.29 14.51 -6.22
CA PRO A 292 -2.54 13.39 -6.82
C PRO A 292 -3.35 12.39 -7.64
N SER A 293 -4.69 12.46 -7.66
CA SER A 293 -5.51 11.72 -8.63
C SER A 293 -5.29 12.19 -10.08
N ILE A 294 -4.72 13.39 -10.28
CA ILE A 294 -4.22 13.86 -11.57
C ILE A 294 -2.82 13.28 -11.78
N PRO A 295 -2.55 12.55 -12.89
CA PRO A 295 -1.25 11.92 -13.12
C PRO A 295 -0.19 12.97 -13.51
N LEU A 296 0.43 13.62 -12.53
CA LEU A 296 1.41 14.68 -12.73
C LEU A 296 2.86 14.19 -12.91
N ASP A 297 3.12 12.89 -12.78
CA ASP A 297 4.48 12.31 -12.81
C ASP A 297 5.25 12.67 -14.08
N GLY A 298 4.57 12.70 -15.23
CA GLY A 298 5.17 13.10 -16.51
C GLY A 298 5.41 14.61 -16.66
N GLN A 299 5.06 15.44 -15.68
CA GLN A 299 5.16 16.90 -15.72
C GLN A 299 6.13 17.46 -14.67
N VAL A 300 6.84 16.61 -13.94
CA VAL A 300 7.74 17.00 -12.83
C VAL A 300 8.69 18.10 -13.23
N ALA A 301 9.39 17.98 -14.37
CA ALA A 301 10.33 19.01 -14.84
C ALA A 301 9.67 20.39 -15.07
N LEU A 302 8.43 20.41 -15.57
CA LEU A 302 7.66 21.64 -15.73
C LEU A 302 7.25 22.22 -14.38
N LEU A 303 6.77 21.37 -13.46
CA LEU A 303 6.33 21.80 -12.13
C LEU A 303 7.48 22.38 -11.32
N GLN A 304 8.68 21.79 -11.36
CA GLN A 304 9.89 22.34 -10.75
C GLN A 304 10.26 23.72 -11.32
N GLN A 305 10.18 23.91 -12.65
CA GLN A 305 10.43 25.21 -13.27
C GLN A 305 9.41 26.27 -12.84
N LEU A 306 8.14 25.90 -12.71
CA LEU A 306 7.08 26.80 -12.25
C LEU A 306 7.26 27.18 -10.77
N GLU A 307 7.72 26.25 -9.94
CA GLU A 307 8.08 26.51 -8.54
C GLU A 307 9.28 27.45 -8.42
N GLU A 308 10.36 27.19 -9.18
CA GLU A 308 11.53 28.10 -9.25
C GLU A 308 11.15 29.53 -9.69
N ALA A 309 10.13 29.63 -10.54
CA ALA A 309 9.56 30.91 -10.95
C ALA A 309 8.61 31.53 -9.90
N GLY A 310 8.34 30.85 -8.80
CA GLY A 310 7.43 31.29 -7.72
C GLY A 310 5.96 31.34 -8.14
N GLN A 311 5.57 30.58 -9.17
CA GLN A 311 4.20 30.56 -9.68
C GLN A 311 3.31 29.53 -8.99
N ILE A 312 3.92 28.46 -8.48
CA ILE A 312 3.26 27.38 -7.76
C ILE A 312 4.11 26.96 -6.55
N GLN A 313 3.56 26.14 -5.69
CA GLN A 313 4.27 25.27 -4.75
C GLN A 313 4.16 23.82 -5.25
N PHE A 314 5.30 23.14 -5.33
CA PHE A 314 5.40 21.77 -5.80
C PHE A 314 5.61 20.81 -4.62
N TYR A 315 4.95 19.66 -4.65
CA TYR A 315 5.08 18.64 -3.62
C TYR A 315 5.35 17.28 -4.25
N SER A 316 6.26 16.53 -3.66
CA SER A 316 6.50 15.13 -4.02
C SER A 316 6.86 14.30 -2.79
N THR A 317 6.42 13.07 -2.76
CA THR A 317 6.85 12.05 -1.78
C THR A 317 6.90 10.70 -2.44
N GLU A 318 7.75 9.80 -1.92
CA GLU A 318 7.80 8.41 -2.35
C GLU A 318 6.54 7.66 -1.87
N LYS A 319 6.03 6.73 -2.68
CA LYS A 319 4.94 5.81 -2.31
C LYS A 319 5.52 4.51 -1.75
N MET A 320 4.69 3.73 -1.08
CA MET A 320 4.99 2.33 -0.72
C MET A 320 5.12 1.42 -1.96
N SER A 321 4.54 1.79 -3.09
CA SER A 321 4.66 1.04 -4.35
C SER A 321 6.03 1.22 -4.97
N MET A 322 6.68 0.10 -5.27
CA MET A 322 8.05 0.05 -5.78
C MET A 322 8.13 -0.70 -7.10
N GLU A 323 8.78 -0.11 -8.08
CA GLU A 323 9.16 -0.79 -9.31
C GLU A 323 10.41 -1.63 -9.05
N SER A 324 10.36 -2.90 -9.43
CA SER A 324 11.45 -3.86 -9.21
C SER A 324 11.73 -4.67 -10.47
N LEU A 325 12.97 -5.14 -10.60
CA LEU A 325 13.40 -6.09 -11.62
C LEU A 325 13.43 -7.49 -10.99
N HIS A 326 12.38 -8.26 -11.19
CA HIS A 326 12.27 -9.62 -10.71
C HIS A 326 13.15 -10.56 -11.53
N ILE A 327 13.78 -11.51 -10.86
CA ILE A 327 14.78 -12.40 -11.44
C ILE A 327 14.22 -13.82 -11.55
N GLY A 328 14.23 -14.40 -12.74
CA GLY A 328 13.83 -15.78 -13.00
C GLY A 328 14.87 -16.77 -12.48
N ILE A 329 14.83 -17.08 -11.18
CA ILE A 329 15.80 -17.96 -10.50
C ILE A 329 15.53 -19.42 -10.84
N ASN A 330 14.26 -19.83 -10.69
CA ASN A 330 13.84 -21.20 -10.94
C ASN A 330 12.68 -21.24 -11.92
N PRO A 331 12.94 -21.41 -13.23
CA PRO A 331 11.89 -21.53 -14.23
C PRO A 331 10.96 -22.73 -13.98
N SER A 332 9.68 -22.60 -14.33
CA SER A 332 8.68 -23.68 -14.15
C SER A 332 8.99 -24.97 -14.90
N SER A 333 9.81 -24.91 -15.96
CA SER A 333 10.30 -26.10 -16.67
C SER A 333 11.10 -27.08 -15.82
N HIS A 334 11.54 -26.66 -14.61
CA HIS A 334 12.27 -27.51 -13.67
C HIS A 334 11.39 -28.09 -12.54
N ASP A 335 10.09 -27.79 -12.53
CA ASP A 335 9.18 -28.22 -11.44
C ASP A 335 8.84 -29.72 -11.51
N ASP A 336 9.01 -30.36 -12.65
CA ASP A 336 8.78 -31.81 -12.83
C ASP A 336 9.94 -32.68 -12.31
N GLY A 337 11.04 -32.06 -11.88
CA GLY A 337 12.24 -32.74 -11.40
C GLY A 337 13.06 -33.42 -12.49
N ILE A 338 12.73 -33.21 -13.77
CA ILE A 338 13.44 -33.78 -14.92
C ILE A 338 14.16 -32.62 -15.63
N ILE A 339 15.49 -32.74 -15.76
CA ILE A 339 16.27 -31.76 -16.53
C ILE A 339 16.38 -32.27 -17.97
N SER A 340 15.75 -31.58 -18.90
CA SER A 340 15.81 -31.88 -20.33
C SER A 340 16.61 -30.81 -21.09
N GLY A 341 17.11 -31.16 -22.28
CA GLY A 341 17.85 -30.21 -23.11
C GLY A 341 16.98 -29.08 -23.70
N ASN A 342 15.67 -29.13 -23.48
CA ASN A 342 14.70 -28.11 -23.91
C ASN A 342 14.33 -27.16 -22.78
N ASP A 343 14.77 -27.42 -21.56
CA ASP A 343 14.47 -26.58 -20.42
C ASP A 343 15.23 -25.27 -20.50
N ARG A 344 14.60 -24.21 -20.00
CA ARG A 344 15.27 -22.92 -19.85
C ARG A 344 16.47 -23.07 -18.90
N PRO A 345 17.68 -22.64 -19.28
CA PRO A 345 18.85 -22.72 -18.38
C PRO A 345 18.62 -21.86 -17.13
N LYS A 346 19.10 -22.34 -15.98
CA LYS A 346 19.08 -21.58 -14.71
C LYS A 346 20.22 -20.55 -14.66
N LEU A 347 20.23 -19.58 -15.58
CA LEU A 347 21.33 -18.60 -15.73
C LEU A 347 21.57 -17.77 -14.44
N LEU A 348 20.53 -17.59 -13.63
CA LEU A 348 20.47 -16.69 -12.49
C LEU A 348 20.28 -17.43 -11.15
N SER A 349 20.53 -18.74 -11.11
CA SER A 349 20.42 -19.54 -9.88
C SER A 349 21.46 -19.20 -8.82
N ASP A 350 22.69 -18.83 -9.23
CA ASP A 350 23.75 -18.42 -8.31
C ASP A 350 23.52 -17.00 -7.78
N PRO A 351 23.42 -16.79 -6.43
CA PRO A 351 23.25 -15.45 -5.83
C PRO A 351 24.30 -14.45 -6.28
N LYS A 352 25.57 -14.88 -6.45
CA LYS A 352 26.64 -13.99 -6.92
C LYS A 352 26.39 -13.47 -8.34
N THR A 353 25.73 -14.26 -9.21
CA THR A 353 25.33 -13.77 -10.54
C THR A 353 24.30 -12.64 -10.40
N ARG A 354 23.33 -12.78 -9.49
CA ARG A 354 22.32 -11.75 -9.22
C ARG A 354 22.92 -10.50 -8.57
N GLN A 355 23.87 -10.67 -7.64
CA GLN A 355 24.65 -9.58 -7.06
C GLN A 355 25.47 -8.84 -8.11
N ALA A 356 26.11 -9.57 -9.04
CA ALA A 356 26.81 -8.95 -10.16
C ALA A 356 25.87 -8.14 -11.07
N LEU A 357 24.65 -8.64 -11.35
CA LEU A 357 23.63 -7.89 -12.04
C LEU A 357 23.31 -6.57 -11.31
N ALA A 358 23.11 -6.62 -9.98
CA ALA A 358 22.79 -5.45 -9.17
C ALA A 358 23.90 -4.37 -9.25
N TYR A 359 25.19 -4.77 -9.22
CA TYR A 359 26.31 -3.83 -9.44
C TYR A 359 26.37 -3.29 -10.87
N CYS A 360 25.90 -4.04 -11.87
CA CYS A 360 25.91 -3.63 -13.27
C CYS A 360 24.69 -2.80 -13.69
N LEU A 361 23.70 -2.63 -12.81
CA LEU A 361 22.49 -1.84 -13.07
C LEU A 361 22.66 -0.40 -12.58
N ASP A 362 22.67 0.57 -13.50
CA ASP A 362 22.73 1.99 -13.17
C ASP A 362 21.34 2.53 -12.75
N ARG A 363 20.93 2.13 -11.54
CA ARG A 363 19.65 2.55 -10.94
C ARG A 363 19.62 4.05 -10.64
N GLN A 364 20.79 4.65 -10.33
CA GLN A 364 20.88 6.08 -10.11
C GLN A 364 20.58 6.86 -11.39
N ALA A 365 21.08 6.41 -12.55
CA ALA A 365 20.74 7.03 -13.82
C ALA A 365 19.23 6.97 -14.14
N VAL A 366 18.54 5.91 -13.68
CA VAL A 366 17.08 5.84 -13.77
C VAL A 366 16.42 6.91 -12.91
N VAL A 367 16.82 7.04 -11.64
CA VAL A 367 16.29 8.06 -10.72
C VAL A 367 16.55 9.47 -11.27
N ASP A 368 17.76 9.76 -11.73
CA ASP A 368 18.12 11.09 -12.23
C ASP A 368 17.38 11.45 -13.53
N THR A 369 17.21 10.47 -14.44
CA THR A 369 16.66 10.73 -15.78
C THR A 369 15.14 10.65 -15.82
N VAL A 370 14.55 9.61 -15.15
CA VAL A 370 13.13 9.32 -15.26
C VAL A 370 12.32 9.95 -14.13
N LEU A 371 12.93 10.02 -12.93
CA LEU A 371 12.28 10.56 -11.72
C LEU A 371 12.84 11.94 -11.34
N HIS A 372 13.68 12.55 -12.19
CA HIS A 372 14.22 13.89 -12.01
C HIS A 372 14.95 14.11 -10.67
N GLY A 373 15.54 13.05 -10.10
CA GLY A 373 16.23 13.09 -8.81
C GLY A 373 15.32 13.17 -7.57
N LEU A 374 14.02 12.94 -7.73
CA LEU A 374 13.02 13.05 -6.64
C LEU A 374 12.84 11.77 -5.82
N ALA A 375 13.51 10.69 -6.17
CA ALA A 375 13.47 9.44 -5.43
C ALA A 375 14.86 9.00 -4.99
N THR A 376 14.91 8.12 -4.01
CA THR A 376 16.12 7.42 -3.61
C THR A 376 16.19 6.06 -4.29
N VAL A 377 17.41 5.56 -4.57
CA VAL A 377 17.58 4.17 -5.02
C VAL A 377 17.31 3.26 -3.83
N PRO A 378 16.30 2.37 -3.90
CA PRO A 378 15.96 1.53 -2.77
C PRO A 378 16.93 0.36 -2.62
N ASP A 379 17.15 -0.05 -1.37
CA ASP A 379 18.05 -1.14 -1.03
C ASP A 379 17.30 -2.45 -0.74
N ASN A 380 15.98 -2.37 -0.59
CA ASN A 380 15.11 -3.49 -0.26
C ASN A 380 13.77 -3.39 -0.98
N TYR A 381 12.86 -4.36 -0.76
CA TYR A 381 11.52 -4.38 -1.35
C TYR A 381 10.51 -3.43 -0.67
N ILE A 382 10.97 -2.63 0.31
CA ILE A 382 10.22 -1.55 0.95
C ILE A 382 11.05 -0.25 0.90
N PRO A 383 10.44 0.93 1.05
CA PRO A 383 11.15 2.19 1.07
C PRO A 383 12.24 2.25 2.14
N ASN A 384 13.36 2.90 1.83
CA ASN A 384 14.51 3.01 2.76
C ASN A 384 14.16 3.73 4.08
N GLU A 385 13.14 4.59 4.07
CA GLU A 385 12.69 5.36 5.23
C GLU A 385 11.77 4.56 6.17
N HIS A 386 11.36 3.35 5.76
CA HIS A 386 10.48 2.53 6.57
C HIS A 386 11.15 2.15 7.91
N PRO A 387 10.46 2.28 9.08
CA PRO A 387 11.06 2.09 10.40
C PRO A 387 11.64 0.69 10.68
N LEU A 388 11.21 -0.33 9.94
CA LEU A 388 11.72 -1.70 10.06
C LEU A 388 13.01 -1.92 9.28
N VAL A 389 13.39 -1.06 8.31
CA VAL A 389 14.64 -1.21 7.57
C VAL A 389 15.82 -1.11 8.52
N THR A 390 16.80 -1.99 8.34
CA THR A 390 18.09 -1.98 9.06
C THR A 390 19.21 -1.58 8.12
N ALA A 391 20.27 -0.98 8.64
CA ALA A 391 21.48 -0.68 7.88
C ALA A 391 22.40 -1.90 7.68
N ASP A 392 22.11 -3.02 8.36
CA ASP A 392 22.96 -4.21 8.37
C ASP A 392 22.60 -5.17 7.22
N HIS A 393 22.57 -4.67 5.98
CA HIS A 393 22.38 -5.49 4.78
C HIS A 393 23.29 -5.02 3.64
N ASN A 394 23.45 -5.88 2.63
CA ASN A 394 24.29 -5.56 1.48
C ASN A 394 23.68 -4.45 0.63
N LEU A 395 24.51 -3.47 0.28
CA LEU A 395 24.17 -2.37 -0.63
C LEU A 395 24.84 -2.58 -1.98
N TYR A 396 24.12 -2.35 -3.06
CA TYR A 396 24.61 -2.54 -4.43
C TYR A 396 24.56 -1.21 -5.18
N SER A 397 25.58 -0.37 -4.98
CA SER A 397 25.76 0.82 -5.82
C SER A 397 26.30 0.43 -7.18
N PHE A 398 25.95 1.17 -8.23
CA PHE A 398 26.47 0.92 -9.58
C PHE A 398 28.00 0.94 -9.61
N ASP A 399 28.61 -0.21 -9.90
CA ASP A 399 30.05 -0.41 -10.00
C ASP A 399 30.38 -1.51 -11.02
N LEU A 400 30.77 -1.10 -12.22
CA LEU A 400 31.14 -2.00 -13.31
C LEU A 400 32.32 -2.91 -12.96
N ASN A 401 33.27 -2.44 -12.12
CA ASN A 401 34.43 -3.23 -11.74
C ASN A 401 34.02 -4.37 -10.80
N GLU A 402 33.22 -4.05 -9.78
CA GLU A 402 32.70 -5.09 -8.87
C GLU A 402 31.83 -6.10 -9.62
N GLY A 403 30.88 -5.63 -10.44
CA GLY A 403 30.04 -6.51 -11.24
C GLY A 403 30.84 -7.44 -12.17
N THR A 404 31.81 -6.89 -12.91
CA THR A 404 32.64 -7.70 -13.82
C THR A 404 33.59 -8.63 -13.09
N ASN A 405 34.11 -8.24 -11.91
CA ASN A 405 34.95 -9.10 -11.07
C ASN A 405 34.15 -10.29 -10.54
N LEU A 406 32.94 -10.07 -10.01
CA LEU A 406 32.06 -11.15 -9.59
C LEU A 406 31.70 -12.10 -10.73
N LEU A 407 31.31 -11.57 -11.89
CA LEU A 407 31.04 -12.42 -13.07
C LEU A 407 32.27 -13.28 -13.44
N ASN A 408 33.47 -12.70 -13.39
CA ASN A 408 34.70 -13.44 -13.64
C ASN A 408 34.96 -14.51 -12.57
N GLU A 409 34.72 -14.22 -11.28
CA GLU A 409 34.90 -15.19 -10.19
C GLU A 409 33.98 -16.40 -10.36
N ILE A 410 32.72 -16.17 -10.68
CA ILE A 410 31.68 -17.20 -10.86
C ILE A 410 31.98 -18.11 -12.06
N GLY A 411 32.67 -17.59 -13.10
CA GLY A 411 32.98 -18.32 -14.31
C GLY A 411 32.33 -17.77 -15.58
N TRP A 412 31.65 -16.63 -15.52
CA TRP A 412 31.23 -15.88 -16.69
C TRP A 412 32.42 -15.11 -17.27
N LYS A 413 32.91 -15.53 -18.42
CA LYS A 413 34.15 -15.00 -19.02
C LYS A 413 33.87 -14.17 -20.26
N ASP A 414 34.49 -13.02 -20.33
CA ASP A 414 34.68 -12.26 -21.54
C ASP A 414 35.89 -12.91 -22.30
N LEU A 415 35.61 -13.53 -23.46
CA LEU A 415 36.60 -14.30 -24.21
C LEU A 415 37.28 -13.49 -25.30
N ASP A 416 36.71 -12.37 -25.70
CA ASP A 416 37.20 -11.52 -26.79
C ASP A 416 37.66 -10.13 -26.32
N ASN A 417 37.50 -9.83 -25.03
CA ASN A 417 37.78 -8.53 -24.39
C ASN A 417 36.93 -7.39 -24.99
N ASP A 418 35.72 -7.72 -25.44
CA ASP A 418 34.73 -6.73 -25.90
C ASP A 418 33.52 -6.77 -24.99
N PRO A 419 33.33 -5.77 -24.09
CA PRO A 419 32.20 -5.74 -23.16
C PRO A 419 30.86 -5.60 -23.87
N SER A 420 30.84 -5.27 -25.17
CA SER A 420 29.60 -5.21 -25.95
C SER A 420 29.08 -6.59 -26.36
N THR A 421 29.87 -7.64 -26.18
CA THR A 421 29.49 -9.02 -26.46
C THR A 421 29.15 -9.77 -25.18
N PRO A 422 28.13 -10.64 -25.18
CA PRO A 422 27.77 -11.41 -24.00
C PRO A 422 28.87 -12.36 -23.55
N ARG A 423 29.14 -12.37 -22.24
CA ARG A 423 30.06 -13.30 -21.57
C ARG A 423 29.62 -14.74 -21.79
N THR A 424 30.58 -15.66 -21.69
CA THR A 424 30.37 -17.10 -21.89
C THR A 424 30.62 -17.86 -20.58
N ALA A 425 29.76 -18.82 -20.26
CA ALA A 425 29.91 -19.70 -19.11
C ALA A 425 31.13 -20.64 -19.29
N LEU A 426 32.10 -20.56 -18.36
CA LEU A 426 33.17 -21.51 -18.16
C LEU A 426 33.17 -21.95 -16.70
N ASN A 427 32.54 -23.08 -16.40
CA ASN A 427 32.34 -23.62 -15.04
C ASN A 427 31.37 -22.81 -14.13
N VAL A 428 30.35 -22.19 -14.70
CA VAL A 428 29.23 -21.62 -13.92
C VAL A 428 28.36 -22.77 -13.43
N THR A 429 27.98 -22.74 -12.14
CA THR A 429 27.13 -23.77 -11.52
C THR A 429 25.78 -23.84 -12.25
N ASP A 430 25.30 -25.05 -12.52
CA ASP A 430 24.02 -25.35 -13.19
C ASP A 430 23.82 -24.73 -14.58
N VAL A 431 24.91 -24.20 -15.18
CA VAL A 431 24.88 -23.62 -16.53
C VAL A 431 25.82 -24.41 -17.46
N PRO A 432 25.35 -24.90 -18.61
CA PRO A 432 26.21 -25.60 -19.59
C PRO A 432 27.37 -24.73 -20.07
N THR A 433 28.58 -25.32 -20.10
CA THR A 433 29.76 -24.60 -20.63
C THR A 433 29.52 -24.14 -22.07
N GLY A 434 29.85 -22.89 -22.37
CA GLY A 434 29.64 -22.29 -23.67
C GLY A 434 28.33 -21.52 -23.80
N THR A 435 27.47 -21.58 -22.79
CA THR A 435 26.23 -20.74 -22.74
C THR A 435 26.60 -19.26 -22.65
N ARG A 436 25.95 -18.42 -23.44
CA ARG A 436 26.11 -16.96 -23.38
C ARG A 436 25.24 -16.39 -22.28
N LEU A 437 25.74 -15.37 -21.56
CA LEU A 437 24.98 -14.61 -20.61
C LEU A 437 24.13 -13.56 -21.37
N GLU A 438 23.03 -14.04 -21.90
CA GLU A 438 22.08 -13.26 -22.70
C GLU A 438 20.68 -13.47 -22.11
N LEU A 439 20.02 -12.40 -21.67
CA LEU A 439 18.82 -12.41 -20.85
C LEU A 439 17.63 -11.79 -21.59
N ASP A 440 16.50 -12.43 -21.52
CA ASP A 440 15.22 -11.87 -21.95
C ASP A 440 14.65 -11.00 -20.84
N TYR A 441 14.45 -9.71 -21.13
CA TYR A 441 13.92 -8.72 -20.19
C TYR A 441 12.51 -8.32 -20.61
N LEU A 442 11.53 -8.70 -19.82
CA LEU A 442 10.10 -8.47 -20.06
C LEU A 442 9.61 -7.27 -19.29
N THR A 443 8.82 -6.41 -19.92
CA THR A 443 8.04 -5.36 -19.25
C THR A 443 6.83 -4.96 -20.10
N THR A 444 6.00 -4.04 -19.59
CA THR A 444 4.84 -3.55 -20.33
C THR A 444 5.21 -2.48 -21.36
N THR A 445 4.23 -2.11 -22.21
CA THR A 445 4.38 -1.03 -23.20
C THR A 445 4.38 0.38 -22.62
N SER A 446 4.37 0.56 -21.29
CA SER A 446 4.46 1.86 -20.62
C SER A 446 5.69 2.63 -21.08
N ILE A 447 5.54 3.91 -21.36
CA ILE A 447 6.64 4.79 -21.79
C ILE A 447 7.74 4.84 -20.73
N GLN A 448 7.38 5.00 -19.47
CA GLN A 448 8.32 5.04 -18.35
C GLN A 448 9.12 3.74 -18.26
N ARG A 449 8.45 2.58 -18.30
CA ARG A 449 9.13 1.27 -18.25
C ARG A 449 10.05 1.03 -19.42
N ARG A 450 9.71 1.52 -20.61
CA ARG A 450 10.61 1.47 -21.78
C ARG A 450 11.89 2.26 -21.53
N GLN A 451 11.77 3.50 -21.07
CA GLN A 451 12.94 4.35 -20.77
C GLN A 451 13.81 3.71 -19.69
N VAL A 452 13.21 3.19 -18.62
CA VAL A 452 13.93 2.49 -17.55
C VAL A 452 14.68 1.28 -18.09
N SER A 453 14.00 0.39 -18.82
CA SER A 453 14.61 -0.84 -19.35
C SER A 453 15.72 -0.56 -20.37
N GLU A 454 15.63 0.50 -21.18
CA GLU A 454 16.67 0.93 -22.11
C GLU A 454 17.92 1.42 -21.36
N ILE A 455 17.78 2.21 -20.28
CA ILE A 455 18.90 2.64 -19.43
C ILE A 455 19.58 1.42 -18.79
N LEU A 456 18.78 0.54 -18.17
CA LEU A 456 19.30 -0.63 -17.46
C LEU A 456 19.95 -1.65 -18.40
N ALA A 457 19.38 -1.89 -19.59
CA ALA A 457 19.99 -2.75 -20.60
C ALA A 457 21.34 -2.20 -21.09
N GLY A 458 21.42 -0.88 -21.27
CA GLY A 458 22.66 -0.21 -21.65
C GLY A 458 23.77 -0.32 -20.59
N SER A 459 23.42 -0.28 -19.31
CA SER A 459 24.38 -0.47 -18.22
C SER A 459 24.82 -1.93 -18.07
N LEU A 460 23.90 -2.89 -18.18
CA LEU A 460 24.21 -4.33 -18.17
C LEU A 460 25.16 -4.73 -19.31
N GLN A 461 24.96 -4.16 -20.50
CA GLN A 461 25.83 -4.40 -21.65
C GLN A 461 27.30 -4.02 -21.38
N GLN A 462 27.56 -2.96 -20.56
CA GLN A 462 28.91 -2.57 -20.19
C GLN A 462 29.63 -3.60 -19.31
N CYS A 463 28.87 -4.50 -18.66
CA CYS A 463 29.40 -5.66 -17.93
C CYS A 463 29.55 -6.91 -18.81
N GLY A 464 29.20 -6.83 -20.09
CA GLY A 464 29.17 -8.00 -20.99
C GLY A 464 27.96 -8.92 -20.73
N ILE A 465 26.81 -8.32 -20.35
CA ILE A 465 25.54 -9.04 -20.19
C ILE A 465 24.62 -8.61 -21.34
N GLY A 466 24.28 -9.56 -22.22
CA GLY A 466 23.35 -9.32 -23.32
C GLY A 466 21.93 -9.22 -22.82
N VAL A 467 21.14 -8.29 -23.36
CA VAL A 467 19.73 -8.11 -22.98
C VAL A 467 18.85 -7.98 -24.21
N ASN A 468 17.80 -8.78 -24.28
CA ASN A 468 16.75 -8.70 -25.29
C ASN A 468 15.50 -8.09 -24.64
N LEU A 469 15.13 -6.85 -25.00
CA LEU A 469 13.97 -6.18 -24.46
C LEU A 469 12.67 -6.62 -25.15
N HIS A 470 11.68 -7.01 -24.36
CA HIS A 470 10.36 -7.40 -24.80
C HIS A 470 9.30 -6.53 -24.15
N PHE A 471 8.54 -5.80 -24.96
CA PHE A 471 7.46 -4.90 -24.50
C PHE A 471 6.10 -5.52 -24.82
N LEU A 472 5.38 -5.92 -23.79
CA LEU A 472 4.12 -6.65 -23.89
C LEU A 472 2.92 -5.76 -23.53
N ALA A 473 1.77 -6.03 -24.11
CA ALA A 473 0.53 -5.44 -23.62
C ALA A 473 0.27 -5.89 -22.17
N PRO A 474 -0.35 -5.06 -21.31
CA PRO A 474 -0.60 -5.44 -19.91
C PRO A 474 -1.33 -6.79 -19.78
N GLU A 475 -2.32 -7.06 -20.64
CA GLU A 475 -3.11 -8.29 -20.64
C GLU A 475 -2.26 -9.53 -20.95
N GLU A 476 -1.24 -9.37 -21.79
CA GLU A 476 -0.29 -10.42 -22.15
C GLU A 476 0.76 -10.59 -21.05
N PHE A 477 1.27 -9.48 -20.52
CA PHE A 477 2.30 -9.48 -19.48
C PHE A 477 1.80 -10.13 -18.19
N TYR A 478 0.58 -9.76 -17.74
CA TYR A 478 -0.05 -10.28 -16.52
C TYR A 478 -0.97 -11.49 -16.77
N ALA A 479 -0.82 -12.18 -17.89
CA ALA A 479 -1.62 -13.39 -18.16
C ALA A 479 -1.38 -14.46 -17.10
N ALA A 480 -2.46 -15.15 -16.72
CA ALA A 480 -2.40 -16.21 -15.70
C ALA A 480 -1.48 -17.37 -16.13
N GLY A 481 -0.83 -18.02 -15.16
CA GLY A 481 -0.12 -19.27 -15.39
C GLY A 481 -1.07 -20.44 -15.70
N PRO A 482 -0.54 -21.54 -16.25
CA PRO A 482 0.87 -21.82 -16.56
C PRO A 482 1.41 -21.15 -17.84
N ASP A 483 0.53 -20.73 -18.77
CA ASP A 483 0.93 -20.26 -20.09
C ASP A 483 1.38 -18.78 -20.09
N GLY A 484 0.99 -17.99 -19.09
CA GLY A 484 1.45 -16.61 -18.92
C GLY A 484 2.95 -16.54 -18.63
N LEU A 485 3.65 -15.58 -19.25
CA LEU A 485 5.10 -15.47 -19.11
C LEU A 485 5.52 -15.16 -17.68
N LEU A 486 4.82 -14.25 -17.00
CA LEU A 486 5.13 -13.83 -15.64
C LEU A 486 4.75 -14.92 -14.62
N PHE A 487 3.46 -15.22 -14.48
CA PHE A 487 2.96 -16.19 -13.50
C PHE A 487 3.28 -17.65 -13.87
N GLY A 488 3.57 -17.94 -15.12
CA GLY A 488 4.12 -19.21 -15.55
C GLY A 488 5.64 -19.34 -15.36
N ARG A 489 6.31 -18.32 -14.78
CA ARG A 489 7.77 -18.27 -14.52
C ARG A 489 8.61 -18.58 -15.75
N GLN A 490 8.30 -17.93 -16.88
CA GLN A 490 8.92 -18.15 -18.18
C GLN A 490 9.74 -16.95 -18.66
N PHE A 491 10.52 -16.33 -17.76
CA PHE A 491 11.33 -15.14 -18.04
C PHE A 491 12.71 -15.24 -17.38
N ASP A 492 13.69 -14.43 -17.81
CA ASP A 492 14.94 -14.19 -17.08
C ASP A 492 14.81 -12.96 -16.17
N LEU A 493 14.35 -11.85 -16.73
CA LEU A 493 14.14 -10.59 -16.02
C LEU A 493 12.72 -10.09 -16.32
N ALA A 494 11.99 -9.66 -15.29
CA ALA A 494 10.66 -9.06 -15.44
C ALA A 494 10.53 -7.79 -14.60
N GLN A 495 10.21 -6.67 -15.25
CA GLN A 495 10.08 -5.38 -14.58
C GLN A 495 8.60 -5.02 -14.38
N PHE A 496 8.20 -4.84 -13.12
CA PHE A 496 6.88 -4.35 -12.73
C PHE A 496 6.88 -3.84 -11.29
N ALA A 497 5.76 -3.21 -10.88
CA ALA A 497 5.59 -2.68 -9.54
C ALA A 497 4.90 -3.70 -8.62
N MET A 498 5.36 -3.74 -7.39
CA MET A 498 4.65 -4.27 -6.24
C MET A 498 4.40 -3.14 -5.23
N GLY A 499 3.33 -3.22 -4.48
CA GLY A 499 3.01 -2.19 -3.49
C GLY A 499 2.03 -2.70 -2.45
N THR A 500 2.05 -2.07 -1.29
CA THR A 500 1.13 -2.32 -0.19
C THR A 500 0.38 -1.04 0.16
N GLU A 501 -0.81 -1.17 0.68
CA GLU A 501 -1.60 -0.06 1.23
C GLU A 501 -1.41 0.07 2.76
N GLY A 502 -0.76 -0.90 3.40
CA GLY A 502 -0.52 -0.92 4.84
C GLY A 502 0.92 -0.58 5.23
N ASN A 503 1.13 -0.39 6.54
CA ASN A 503 2.45 -0.12 7.11
C ASN A 503 3.26 -1.40 7.40
N ILE A 504 2.70 -2.58 7.13
CA ILE A 504 3.35 -3.87 7.37
C ILE A 504 3.92 -4.40 6.06
N PRO A 505 5.23 -4.72 6.02
CA PRO A 505 5.85 -5.29 4.82
C PRO A 505 5.33 -6.69 4.49
N HIS A 506 5.15 -6.98 3.21
CA HIS A 506 4.75 -8.30 2.71
C HIS A 506 5.96 -9.18 2.39
N CYS A 507 6.57 -9.80 3.40
CA CYS A 507 7.67 -10.75 3.17
C CYS A 507 7.21 -12.02 2.43
N ASP A 508 5.93 -12.38 2.52
CA ASP A 508 5.29 -13.49 1.83
C ASP A 508 5.40 -13.42 0.30
N TRP A 509 5.58 -12.22 -0.28
CA TRP A 509 5.85 -12.06 -1.72
C TRP A 509 7.06 -12.85 -2.23
N PHE A 510 7.99 -13.18 -1.37
CA PHE A 510 9.19 -13.95 -1.71
C PHE A 510 9.29 -15.28 -0.96
N SER A 511 8.27 -15.70 -0.24
CA SER A 511 8.23 -16.99 0.44
C SER A 511 8.12 -18.15 -0.57
N THR A 512 8.66 -19.32 -0.19
CA THR A 512 8.55 -20.53 -1.01
C THR A 512 7.09 -20.95 -1.23
N ALA A 513 6.21 -20.73 -0.24
CA ALA A 513 4.78 -21.04 -0.33
C ALA A 513 4.06 -20.21 -1.40
N SER A 514 4.55 -18.99 -1.67
CA SER A 514 3.98 -18.09 -2.68
C SER A 514 4.50 -18.32 -4.10
N ILE A 515 5.30 -19.36 -4.37
CA ILE A 515 5.74 -19.69 -5.73
C ILE A 515 4.54 -20.17 -6.56
N PRO A 516 4.20 -19.51 -7.71
CA PRO A 516 3.14 -19.97 -8.60
C PRO A 516 3.39 -21.39 -9.11
N ASN A 517 2.46 -22.29 -8.88
CA ASN A 517 2.55 -23.70 -9.27
C ASN A 517 1.15 -24.32 -9.41
N PRO A 518 1.03 -25.57 -9.92
CA PRO A 518 -0.27 -26.20 -10.08
C PRO A 518 -1.08 -26.37 -8.78
N ALA A 519 -0.42 -26.52 -7.63
CA ALA A 519 -1.10 -26.76 -6.35
C ALA A 519 -1.84 -25.53 -5.84
N ASN A 520 -1.30 -24.31 -6.06
CA ASN A 520 -1.95 -23.05 -5.71
C ASN A 520 -2.71 -22.41 -6.89
N GLY A 521 -2.90 -23.14 -8.00
CA GLY A 521 -3.59 -22.63 -9.18
C GLY A 521 -2.86 -21.48 -9.88
N TRP A 522 -1.56 -21.41 -9.76
CA TRP A 522 -0.67 -20.37 -10.32
C TRP A 522 -0.95 -18.95 -9.78
N ARG A 523 -1.43 -18.85 -8.53
CA ARG A 523 -1.82 -17.58 -7.89
C ARG A 523 -0.76 -16.99 -6.95
N GLY A 524 0.42 -17.59 -6.87
CA GLY A 524 1.48 -17.09 -6.01
C GLY A 524 2.16 -15.84 -6.57
N GLU A 525 2.75 -15.03 -5.70
CA GLU A 525 3.41 -13.77 -6.04
C GLU A 525 4.93 -13.90 -6.17
N ASN A 526 5.52 -14.99 -5.66
CA ASN A 526 6.94 -15.30 -5.80
C ASN A 526 7.24 -15.85 -7.20
N ILE A 527 7.08 -15.00 -8.20
CA ILE A 527 7.29 -15.38 -9.61
C ILE A 527 8.76 -15.70 -9.94
N SER A 528 9.70 -15.30 -9.09
CA SER A 528 11.13 -15.62 -9.26
C SER A 528 11.42 -17.12 -9.09
N GLY A 529 10.55 -17.85 -8.40
CA GLY A 529 10.81 -19.22 -7.96
C GLY A 529 11.91 -19.29 -6.91
N PHE A 530 12.13 -18.20 -6.16
CA PHE A 530 13.06 -18.15 -5.04
C PHE A 530 12.59 -19.06 -3.91
N SER A 531 13.51 -19.84 -3.33
CA SER A 531 13.22 -20.72 -2.19
C SER A 531 14.41 -20.72 -1.24
N ASN A 532 14.18 -20.28 0.00
CA ASN A 532 15.19 -20.22 1.02
C ASN A 532 14.57 -20.49 2.39
N GLU A 533 14.95 -21.59 3.04
CA GLU A 533 14.38 -22.03 4.32
C GLU A 533 14.58 -21.00 5.45
N ALA A 534 15.69 -20.26 5.46
CA ALA A 534 15.93 -19.23 6.47
C ALA A 534 15.01 -18.02 6.26
N TYR A 535 14.80 -17.63 5.00
CA TYR A 535 13.84 -16.57 4.65
C TYR A 535 12.42 -16.95 5.04
N ASP A 536 11.99 -18.16 4.62
CA ASP A 536 10.63 -18.65 4.91
C ASP A 536 10.37 -18.66 6.43
N LYS A 537 11.33 -19.18 7.20
CA LYS A 537 11.22 -19.21 8.66
C LYS A 537 11.14 -17.80 9.27
N ALA A 538 11.95 -16.85 8.80
CA ALA A 538 11.93 -15.47 9.27
C ALA A 538 10.60 -14.80 8.91
N CYS A 539 10.11 -14.99 7.68
CA CYS A 539 8.84 -14.43 7.21
C CYS A 539 7.64 -15.02 7.96
N ASP A 540 7.56 -16.34 8.12
CA ASP A 540 6.50 -16.99 8.89
C ASP A 540 6.45 -16.46 10.33
N GLN A 541 7.63 -16.28 10.95
CA GLN A 541 7.72 -15.77 12.31
C GLN A 541 7.37 -14.27 12.38
N ALA A 542 7.78 -13.46 11.38
CA ALA A 542 7.45 -12.05 11.29
C ALA A 542 5.94 -11.84 11.14
N SER A 543 5.31 -12.59 10.24
CA SER A 543 3.86 -12.53 10.00
C SER A 543 3.03 -12.99 11.19
N PHE A 544 3.56 -13.94 11.99
CA PHE A 544 2.91 -14.44 13.20
C PHE A 544 3.10 -13.53 14.42
N SER A 545 4.14 -12.69 14.44
CA SER A 545 4.45 -11.78 15.53
C SER A 545 3.59 -10.51 15.47
N LEU A 546 3.30 -9.94 16.63
CA LEU A 546 2.56 -8.67 16.72
C LEU A 546 3.53 -7.48 16.86
N PRO A 547 3.15 -6.27 16.40
CA PRO A 547 4.05 -5.09 16.40
C PRO A 547 4.69 -4.76 17.75
N ASP A 548 3.98 -5.04 18.86
CA ASP A 548 4.46 -4.82 20.23
C ASP A 548 5.39 -5.93 20.75
N GLU A 549 5.57 -7.01 20.01
CA GLU A 549 6.42 -8.12 20.40
C GLU A 549 7.87 -7.92 19.93
N PRO A 550 8.88 -8.25 20.73
CA PRO A 550 10.29 -8.06 20.36
C PRO A 550 10.70 -8.77 19.07
N LEU A 551 10.12 -9.95 18.81
CA LEU A 551 10.42 -10.76 17.62
C LEU A 551 9.88 -10.18 16.32
N PHE A 552 8.89 -9.29 16.37
CA PHE A 552 8.32 -8.66 15.18
C PHE A 552 9.39 -7.95 14.34
N ARG A 553 10.08 -6.99 14.96
CA ARG A 553 11.15 -6.23 14.28
C ARG A 553 12.32 -7.11 13.86
N GLU A 554 12.78 -8.01 14.74
CA GLU A 554 13.94 -8.87 14.49
C GLU A 554 13.70 -9.74 13.26
N ASN A 555 12.56 -10.42 13.17
CA ASN A 555 12.27 -11.33 12.07
C ASN A 555 12.05 -10.58 10.72
N TYR A 556 11.40 -9.40 10.72
CA TYR A 556 11.33 -8.59 9.49
C TYR A 556 12.73 -8.16 9.03
N GLN A 557 13.60 -7.75 9.95
CA GLN A 557 14.98 -7.38 9.62
C GLN A 557 15.77 -8.56 9.04
N ASP A 558 15.57 -9.77 9.57
CA ASP A 558 16.16 -10.99 9.01
C ASP A 558 15.70 -11.23 7.57
N THR A 559 14.41 -11.02 7.26
CA THR A 559 13.94 -11.15 5.87
C THR A 559 14.62 -10.14 4.94
N PHE A 560 14.84 -8.90 5.38
CA PHE A 560 15.50 -7.86 4.57
C PHE A 560 16.96 -8.20 4.32
N VAL A 561 17.68 -8.71 5.31
CA VAL A 561 19.09 -9.14 5.16
C VAL A 561 19.19 -10.27 4.15
N ILE A 562 18.36 -11.32 4.29
CA ILE A 562 18.37 -12.47 3.38
C ILE A 562 17.95 -12.04 1.96
N TYR A 563 16.92 -11.18 1.83
CA TYR A 563 16.51 -10.64 0.55
C TYR A 563 17.64 -9.91 -0.17
N ALA A 564 18.37 -9.05 0.56
CA ALA A 564 19.48 -8.28 0.01
C ALA A 564 20.69 -9.18 -0.37
N GLU A 565 20.91 -10.31 0.31
CA GLU A 565 21.94 -11.28 -0.03
C GLU A 565 21.54 -12.11 -1.26
N GLU A 566 20.30 -12.54 -1.33
CA GLU A 566 19.80 -13.47 -2.33
C GLU A 566 19.25 -12.80 -3.59
N LEU A 567 18.78 -11.56 -3.48
CA LEU A 567 18.21 -10.74 -4.56
C LEU A 567 17.22 -11.52 -5.46
N PRO A 568 16.07 -11.96 -4.94
CA PRO A 568 15.01 -12.52 -5.77
C PRO A 568 14.41 -11.50 -6.74
N ALA A 569 14.51 -10.23 -6.39
CA ALA A 569 14.25 -9.07 -7.22
C ALA A 569 15.25 -7.96 -6.87
N ILE A 570 15.56 -7.10 -7.83
CA ILE A 570 16.38 -5.90 -7.61
C ILE A 570 15.44 -4.71 -7.59
N PRO A 571 15.28 -4.01 -6.45
CA PRO A 571 14.44 -2.83 -6.37
C PRO A 571 15.06 -1.71 -7.22
N LEU A 572 14.24 -1.00 -7.98
CA LEU A 572 14.68 0.02 -8.93
C LEU A 572 14.42 1.44 -8.44
N TYR A 573 13.17 1.72 -8.10
CA TYR A 573 12.73 3.02 -7.58
C TYR A 573 11.33 2.92 -6.97
N PRO A 574 11.01 3.75 -5.96
CA PRO A 574 9.64 3.95 -5.49
C PRO A 574 8.88 4.86 -6.46
N TYR A 575 7.57 4.64 -6.61
CA TYR A 575 6.72 5.57 -7.32
C TYR A 575 6.56 6.87 -6.54
N LEU A 576 6.32 7.97 -7.25
CA LEU A 576 6.09 9.27 -6.63
C LEU A 576 4.59 9.56 -6.48
N ARG A 577 4.23 10.21 -5.39
CA ARG A 577 2.99 10.95 -5.23
C ARG A 577 3.32 12.40 -5.46
N VAL A 578 2.63 13.05 -6.41
CA VAL A 578 2.93 14.41 -6.87
C VAL A 578 1.69 15.28 -6.75
N ALA A 579 1.84 16.48 -6.22
CA ALA A 579 0.80 17.50 -6.17
C ALA A 579 1.40 18.89 -6.46
N ALA A 580 0.54 19.85 -6.76
CA ALA A 580 0.95 21.24 -6.93
C ALA A 580 -0.17 22.16 -6.43
N SER A 581 0.19 23.28 -5.83
CA SER A 581 -0.77 24.26 -5.34
C SER A 581 -0.38 25.69 -5.69
N ARG A 582 -1.32 26.60 -5.42
CA ARG A 582 -1.03 28.03 -5.37
C ARG A 582 0.11 28.32 -4.35
N PRO A 583 0.94 29.34 -4.57
CA PRO A 583 2.14 29.56 -3.74
C PRO A 583 1.87 29.89 -2.26
N ASP A 584 0.66 30.35 -1.95
CA ASP A 584 0.26 30.79 -0.60
C ASP A 584 -0.71 29.82 0.09
N LEU A 585 -0.83 28.57 -0.39
CA LEU A 585 -1.57 27.54 0.31
C LEU A 585 -0.79 27.11 1.55
N CYS A 586 -1.48 27.00 2.68
CA CYS A 586 -0.95 26.58 3.97
C CYS A 586 -1.60 25.29 4.43
N GLY A 587 -0.86 24.45 5.17
CA GLY A 587 -1.37 23.25 5.80
C GLY A 587 -1.30 22.00 4.93
N PHE A 588 -1.24 22.12 3.61
CA PHE A 588 -1.12 20.96 2.73
C PHE A 588 0.29 20.35 2.77
N SER A 589 0.35 19.05 2.93
CA SER A 589 1.59 18.25 2.84
C SER A 589 1.28 16.84 2.35
N LEU A 590 2.21 16.27 1.57
CA LEU A 590 2.14 14.87 1.18
C LEU A 590 2.86 14.00 2.21
N ASP A 591 2.33 12.81 2.42
CA ASP A 591 2.95 11.73 3.19
C ASP A 591 2.92 10.43 2.38
N ALA A 592 3.91 9.56 2.61
CA ALA A 592 4.05 8.29 1.88
C ALA A 592 2.89 7.32 2.16
N THR A 593 2.36 7.34 3.37
CA THR A 593 1.47 6.30 3.92
C THR A 593 0.03 6.73 4.12
N VAL A 594 -0.30 8.02 3.95
CA VAL A 594 -1.69 8.48 4.06
C VAL A 594 -2.59 7.87 2.99
N ALA A 595 -3.78 7.47 3.38
CA ALA A 595 -4.79 7.00 2.45
C ALA A 595 -5.25 8.13 1.53
N SER A 596 -5.54 9.32 2.10
CA SER A 596 -5.93 10.52 1.37
C SER A 596 -4.84 11.61 1.45
N PRO A 597 -4.52 12.30 0.34
CA PRO A 597 -3.63 13.46 0.38
C PRO A 597 -4.24 14.66 1.12
N LEU A 598 -5.53 14.61 1.45
CA LEU A 598 -6.27 15.67 2.13
C LEU A 598 -6.48 15.38 3.62
N TRP A 599 -5.66 14.52 4.22
CA TRP A 599 -5.76 14.00 5.60
C TRP A 599 -5.92 15.06 6.70
N ASN A 600 -5.59 16.31 6.43
CA ASN A 600 -5.75 17.45 7.36
C ASN A 600 -6.44 18.64 6.68
N ILE A 601 -7.43 18.37 5.82
CA ILE A 601 -8.14 19.38 5.03
C ILE A 601 -8.79 20.48 5.89
N GLU A 602 -9.12 20.19 7.14
CA GLU A 602 -9.67 21.14 8.10
C GLU A 602 -8.67 22.24 8.48
N GLU A 603 -7.36 21.95 8.34
CA GLU A 603 -6.28 22.90 8.65
C GLU A 603 -5.83 23.72 7.44
N PHE A 604 -6.35 23.45 6.24
CA PHE A 604 -5.97 24.20 5.05
C PHE A 604 -6.38 25.67 5.18
N ASP A 605 -5.45 26.52 4.75
CA ASP A 605 -5.61 27.96 4.76
C ASP A 605 -4.83 28.57 3.61
N TYR A 606 -4.95 29.87 3.36
CA TYR A 606 -4.15 30.57 2.37
C TYR A 606 -3.83 31.99 2.82
N GLY A 607 -2.79 32.56 2.24
CA GLY A 607 -2.27 33.88 2.54
C GLY A 607 -0.92 33.83 3.25
N ASN A 608 -0.73 34.60 4.30
CA ASN A 608 0.52 34.54 5.07
C ASN A 608 0.45 33.34 6.04
N CYS A 609 0.99 32.21 5.63
CA CYS A 609 1.13 31.06 6.50
C CYS A 609 2.02 31.43 7.70
N ALA A 610 1.52 31.25 8.91
CA ALA A 610 2.36 31.33 10.10
C ALA A 610 3.42 30.21 10.00
N GLN A 611 4.69 30.59 9.93
CA GLN A 611 5.84 29.68 9.96
C GLN A 611 5.97 29.05 11.33
#